data_b797fa6af57cf3cf976e2acf4fb763f3
#
_entry.id   b797fa6af57cf3cf976e2acf4fb763f3
#
_cell.length_a   1.000
_cell.length_b   1.000
_cell.length_c   1.000
_cell.angle_alpha   90.00
_cell.angle_beta   90.00
_cell.angle_gamma   90.00
#
_symmetry.space_group_name_H-M   'P 1'
#
loop_
_entity.id
_entity.type
_entity.pdbx_description
1 polymer ?
#
loop_
_entity_poly.entity_id
_entity_poly.type
_entity_poly.pdbx_seq_one_letter_code
_entity_poly.pdbx_strand_id
1 'polypeptide(L)'
;MRHAPSKAGLPGTETPGGGRRWRSAAAVFVAAGGLVAIAVPASASPAAAPAAPAANSFAQTNLIANKASFKPKLVDPHLTNAWGLAASPMTPIWVSDHNSGFATVYSGGIKGSAVSLDLTVPVPGGNPTGQVFNPSSAFPVGGPGGTPAIFIVATDSIGARQSPGQIEAWNGGASFVVETSPKGGPGGKTPAGAVFKGLALATTPKAGPELFAADVHNAKVAVFNRTFHLVKTPAEFRDRKIPAGYAPFNVQNLNGKIYVTYAKQNKAKTDVVTGASLGFVDVYTVNGQLIRHLIAHGPLNAPWGLAIAPKGFGPFGGDLLVGNLGNGWINAFSPATGKFLGPLRTTSGHPIAISGLWGLMVGNSMFGGASSLVFSAGPNGYRNGLVGVLNPAKRTGGGW
;
A
#
# COMPACT_ATOMS: atom_id res chain seq x y z
N MET A 1 10.45 56.02 11.36
CA MET A 1 9.27 56.91 11.39
C MET A 1 8.03 56.09 11.69
N ARG A 2 7.39 56.49 12.73
CA ARG A 2 6.16 55.92 13.30
C ARG A 2 4.97 56.07 12.36
N HIS A 3 4.01 55.12 12.33
CA HIS A 3 2.62 55.35 12.65
C HIS A 3 1.78 54.05 12.50
N ALA A 4 1.25 53.63 13.60
CA ALA A 4 -0.04 52.95 13.73
C ALA A 4 -0.97 53.96 14.41
N PRO A 5 -2.24 53.68 14.76
CA PRO A 5 -3.32 52.85 14.23
C PRO A 5 -4.65 53.66 14.08
N SER A 6 -5.71 53.04 13.60
CA SER A 6 -7.06 53.58 13.86
C SER A 6 -8.09 52.47 14.05
N LYS A 7 -8.76 52.53 15.17
CA LYS A 7 -9.95 51.81 15.66
C LYS A 7 -11.24 52.53 15.20
N ALA A 8 -12.34 51.78 15.37
CA ALA A 8 -13.75 52.13 15.61
C ALA A 8 -14.69 51.63 14.53
N GLY A 9 -15.86 51.10 14.78
CA GLY A 9 -16.65 50.95 15.95
C GLY A 9 -17.96 50.20 15.58
N LEU A 10 -18.55 49.50 16.52
CA LEU A 10 -19.96 49.05 16.55
C LEU A 10 -20.89 50.22 16.90
N PRO A 11 -22.18 50.25 16.58
CA PRO A 11 -23.24 49.64 17.32
C PRO A 11 -24.43 49.19 16.41
N GLY A 12 -25.51 48.58 16.82
CA GLY A 12 -26.26 48.39 18.00
C GLY A 12 -27.54 47.60 17.70
N THR A 13 -28.03 47.03 18.71
CA THR A 13 -29.33 46.45 19.07
C THR A 13 -30.58 46.90 18.32
N GLU A 14 -31.54 45.94 18.10
CA GLU A 14 -32.94 46.10 18.51
C GLU A 14 -33.76 44.81 18.22
N THR A 15 -34.35 44.23 19.25
CA THR A 15 -35.61 43.47 19.26
C THR A 15 -36.76 44.43 19.54
N PRO A 16 -38.06 44.16 19.20
CA PRO A 16 -38.97 43.34 19.97
C PRO A 16 -40.08 42.65 19.12
N GLY A 17 -40.70 41.54 19.53
CA GLY A 17 -41.81 41.47 20.45
C GLY A 17 -43.08 40.87 19.85
N GLY A 18 -43.84 40.02 20.59
CA GLY A 18 -45.23 39.66 20.34
C GLY A 18 -45.47 38.19 19.98
N GLY A 19 -45.88 37.30 20.75
CA GLY A 19 -46.88 37.21 21.77
C GLY A 19 -48.20 36.63 21.24
N ARG A 20 -48.47 35.34 21.50
CA ARG A 20 -49.86 34.90 21.74
C ARG A 20 -49.91 33.53 22.42
N ARG A 21 -50.40 33.61 23.67
CA ARG A 21 -50.84 32.47 24.46
C ARG A 21 -52.25 32.06 24.03
N TRP A 22 -52.52 30.77 23.96
CA TRP A 22 -53.88 30.24 24.10
C TRP A 22 -53.88 29.23 25.25
N ARG A 23 -54.66 29.55 26.26
CA ARG A 23 -55.11 28.68 27.35
C ARG A 23 -56.47 28.12 26.99
N SER A 24 -56.74 26.87 27.32
CA SER A 24 -58.05 26.31 27.64
C SER A 24 -57.83 25.03 28.43
N ALA A 25 -58.01 24.96 29.55
CA ALA A 25 -59.05 24.78 30.59
C ALA A 25 -59.53 23.32 30.67
N ALA A 26 -59.39 22.83 31.85
CA ALA A 26 -59.60 21.52 32.41
C ALA A 26 -61.05 20.98 32.35
N ALA A 27 -61.13 19.65 32.42
CA ALA A 27 -62.25 18.99 33.14
C ALA A 27 -61.71 17.73 33.84
N VAL A 28 -61.86 17.74 35.14
CA VAL A 28 -61.64 16.65 36.09
C VAL A 28 -62.85 15.73 36.08
N PHE A 29 -62.66 14.42 35.88
CA PHE A 29 -63.59 13.40 36.37
C PHE A 29 -62.80 12.36 37.15
N VAL A 30 -63.12 12.30 38.45
CA VAL A 30 -62.68 11.25 39.36
C VAL A 30 -63.63 10.07 39.22
N ALA A 31 -63.15 8.91 38.91
CA ALA A 31 -63.82 7.65 39.14
C ALA A 31 -62.82 6.68 39.77
N ALA A 32 -63.02 6.34 41.01
CA ALA A 32 -62.26 5.31 41.72
C ALA A 32 -62.74 3.95 41.29
N GLY A 33 -61.79 3.19 40.74
CA GLY A 33 -61.96 1.78 40.45
C GLY A 33 -60.60 1.08 40.61
N GLY A 34 -60.46 0.34 41.70
CA GLY A 34 -59.24 -0.43 41.97
C GLY A 34 -59.03 -1.53 40.95
N LEU A 35 -57.94 -1.44 40.19
CA LEU A 35 -57.42 -2.51 39.38
C LEU A 35 -56.10 -2.99 39.99
N VAL A 36 -56.14 -4.23 40.46
CA VAL A 36 -54.93 -4.97 40.85
C VAL A 36 -54.13 -5.19 39.58
N ALA A 37 -53.01 -4.45 39.42
CA ALA A 37 -52.06 -4.65 38.35
C ALA A 37 -51.23 -5.91 38.66
N ILE A 38 -51.49 -7.01 37.96
CA ILE A 38 -50.59 -8.16 37.89
C ILE A 38 -49.43 -7.72 37.04
N ALA A 39 -48.25 -7.49 37.63
CA ALA A 39 -47.00 -7.26 36.89
C ALA A 39 -46.62 -8.56 36.17
N VAL A 40 -46.80 -8.61 34.85
CA VAL A 40 -46.21 -9.60 33.97
C VAL A 40 -44.74 -9.27 33.87
N PRO A 41 -43.81 -10.21 34.20
CA PRO A 41 -42.41 -9.96 34.00
C PRO A 41 -42.12 -9.73 32.49
N ALA A 42 -41.53 -8.61 32.13
CA ALA A 42 -41.07 -8.36 30.78
C ALA A 42 -40.07 -9.46 30.40
N SER A 43 -40.45 -10.31 29.48
CA SER A 43 -39.53 -11.27 28.90
C SER A 43 -38.40 -10.50 28.20
N ALA A 44 -37.18 -10.57 28.74
CA ALA A 44 -36.01 -10.04 28.09
C ALA A 44 -35.91 -10.68 26.71
N SER A 45 -36.03 -9.89 25.65
CA SER A 45 -35.74 -10.36 24.29
C SER A 45 -34.31 -10.93 24.25
N PRO A 46 -34.09 -12.12 23.73
CA PRO A 46 -32.74 -12.65 23.61
C PRO A 46 -31.90 -11.66 22.79
N ALA A 47 -30.71 -11.35 23.30
CA ALA A 47 -29.77 -10.51 22.58
C ALA A 47 -29.58 -11.08 21.16
N ALA A 48 -29.78 -10.24 20.14
CA ALA A 48 -29.62 -10.66 18.76
C ALA A 48 -28.24 -11.29 18.57
N ALA A 49 -28.18 -12.50 18.05
CA ALA A 49 -26.91 -13.15 17.71
C ALA A 49 -26.11 -12.24 16.78
N PRO A 50 -24.77 -12.15 16.94
CA PRO A 50 -23.94 -11.35 16.05
C PRO A 50 -24.23 -11.73 14.60
N ALA A 51 -24.52 -10.73 13.76
CA ALA A 51 -24.77 -10.95 12.35
C ALA A 51 -23.58 -11.67 11.70
N ALA A 52 -23.83 -12.69 10.87
CA ALA A 52 -22.80 -13.37 10.12
C ALA A 52 -22.01 -12.36 9.28
N PRO A 53 -20.67 -12.47 9.19
CA PRO A 53 -19.87 -11.55 8.38
C PRO A 53 -20.38 -11.49 6.95
N ALA A 54 -20.46 -10.28 6.38
CA ALA A 54 -20.83 -10.10 4.97
C ALA A 54 -19.86 -10.86 4.04
N ALA A 55 -20.30 -11.22 2.84
CA ALA A 55 -19.45 -11.92 1.86
C ALA A 55 -18.13 -11.19 1.57
N ASN A 56 -18.14 -9.84 1.60
CA ASN A 56 -16.96 -8.98 1.51
C ASN A 56 -16.52 -8.55 2.92
N SER A 57 -15.94 -9.45 3.69
CA SER A 57 -15.36 -9.12 4.99
C SER A 57 -14.04 -9.86 5.20
N PHE A 58 -13.07 -9.13 5.76
CA PHE A 58 -11.71 -9.60 5.96
C PHE A 58 -11.25 -9.31 7.37
N ALA A 59 -10.44 -10.22 7.92
CA ALA A 59 -9.76 -10.07 9.20
C ALA A 59 -8.31 -9.67 8.95
N GLN A 60 -7.86 -8.62 9.65
CA GLN A 60 -6.46 -8.20 9.67
C GLN A 60 -5.74 -8.86 10.84
N THR A 61 -4.55 -9.40 10.59
CA THR A 61 -3.61 -9.85 11.61
C THR A 61 -2.29 -9.15 11.43
N ASN A 62 -1.84 -8.42 12.45
CA ASN A 62 -0.53 -7.78 12.45
C ASN A 62 0.52 -8.83 12.80
N LEU A 63 1.49 -9.05 11.90
CA LEU A 63 2.54 -10.06 12.06
C LEU A 63 3.80 -9.45 12.64
N ILE A 64 4.29 -8.35 12.10
CA ILE A 64 5.49 -7.65 12.55
C ILE A 64 5.19 -6.17 12.69
N ALA A 65 5.72 -5.53 13.73
CA ALA A 65 5.73 -4.07 13.86
C ALA A 65 6.93 -3.63 14.70
N ASN A 66 7.34 -2.37 14.57
CA ASN A 66 8.40 -1.83 15.41
C ASN A 66 7.94 -1.40 16.82
N LYS A 67 6.64 -1.51 17.12
CA LYS A 67 6.07 -1.17 18.43
C LYS A 67 5.05 -2.21 18.87
N ALA A 68 5.12 -2.61 20.13
CA ALA A 68 4.18 -3.54 20.75
C ALA A 68 2.72 -3.02 20.77
N SER A 69 2.52 -1.69 20.71
CA SER A 69 1.18 -1.07 20.68
C SER A 69 0.35 -1.48 19.46
N PHE A 70 0.97 -1.92 18.37
CA PHE A 70 0.29 -2.50 17.21
C PHE A 70 -0.15 -3.95 17.41
N LYS A 71 0.16 -4.54 18.60
CA LYS A 71 -0.15 -5.95 18.94
C LYS A 71 0.32 -6.95 17.86
N PRO A 72 1.58 -6.84 17.38
CA PRO A 72 2.12 -7.79 16.42
C PRO A 72 2.47 -9.13 17.08
N LYS A 73 2.76 -10.14 16.26
CA LYS A 73 3.35 -11.40 16.74
C LYS A 73 4.85 -11.27 17.02
N LEU A 74 5.53 -10.41 16.27
CA LEU A 74 6.95 -10.10 16.46
C LEU A 74 7.13 -8.59 16.51
N VAL A 75 7.92 -8.11 17.48
CA VAL A 75 8.38 -6.72 17.53
C VAL A 75 9.82 -6.66 17.01
N ASP A 76 10.02 -5.91 15.91
CA ASP A 76 11.34 -5.67 15.33
C ASP A 76 11.60 -4.15 15.19
N PRO A 77 12.56 -3.58 15.92
CA PRO A 77 12.85 -2.15 15.89
C PRO A 77 13.38 -1.67 14.53
N HIS A 78 13.93 -2.55 13.68
CA HIS A 78 14.40 -2.19 12.33
C HIS A 78 13.26 -1.91 11.36
N LEU A 79 12.08 -2.54 11.57
CA LEU A 79 10.92 -2.37 10.70
C LEU A 79 10.32 -0.95 10.84
N THR A 80 10.88 0.02 10.13
CA THR A 80 10.39 1.40 10.15
C THR A 80 10.02 1.87 8.75
N ASN A 81 8.75 2.30 8.58
CA ASN A 81 8.19 2.69 7.28
C ASN A 81 8.38 1.59 6.23
N ALA A 82 7.76 0.45 6.45
CA ALA A 82 7.91 -0.74 5.60
C ALA A 82 7.25 -0.52 4.22
N TRP A 83 8.04 -0.65 3.13
CA TRP A 83 7.59 -0.39 1.75
C TRP A 83 7.51 -1.65 0.90
N GLY A 84 8.57 -1.97 0.16
CA GLY A 84 8.63 -3.07 -0.78
C GLY A 84 8.55 -4.43 -0.11
N LEU A 85 7.83 -5.34 -0.74
CA LEU A 85 7.71 -6.75 -0.36
C LEU A 85 8.22 -7.61 -1.50
N ALA A 86 9.09 -8.58 -1.23
CA ALA A 86 9.57 -9.53 -2.22
C ALA A 86 9.76 -10.92 -1.61
N ALA A 87 9.45 -11.95 -2.38
CA ALA A 87 9.75 -13.34 -2.06
C ALA A 87 9.75 -14.17 -3.33
N SER A 88 10.42 -15.31 -3.32
CA SER A 88 10.09 -16.39 -4.25
C SER A 88 8.89 -17.19 -3.69
N PRO A 89 8.31 -18.10 -4.46
CA PRO A 89 7.24 -18.97 -3.96
C PRO A 89 7.61 -19.78 -2.71
N MET A 90 8.91 -20.01 -2.45
CA MET A 90 9.43 -20.89 -1.41
C MET A 90 10.48 -20.25 -0.50
N THR A 91 10.56 -18.92 -0.46
CA THR A 91 11.50 -18.22 0.43
C THR A 91 10.75 -17.38 1.46
N PRO A 92 11.39 -17.05 2.60
CA PRO A 92 10.93 -16.00 3.51
C PRO A 92 10.62 -14.71 2.77
N ILE A 93 9.81 -13.84 3.38
CA ILE A 93 9.51 -12.51 2.83
C ILE A 93 10.64 -11.54 3.16
N TRP A 94 11.02 -10.75 2.16
CA TRP A 94 11.90 -9.60 2.30
C TRP A 94 11.08 -8.32 2.34
N VAL A 95 11.44 -7.42 3.26
CA VAL A 95 10.76 -6.14 3.48
C VAL A 95 11.77 -5.01 3.36
N SER A 96 11.47 -4.00 2.57
CA SER A 96 12.27 -2.77 2.49
C SER A 96 11.90 -1.83 3.65
N ASP A 97 12.80 -1.65 4.61
CA ASP A 97 12.60 -0.79 5.77
C ASP A 97 13.15 0.60 5.49
N HIS A 98 12.32 1.42 4.86
CA HIS A 98 12.72 2.68 4.27
C HIS A 98 13.48 3.59 5.24
N ASN A 99 12.97 3.82 6.45
CA ASN A 99 13.55 4.80 7.36
C ASN A 99 14.76 4.27 8.15
N SER A 100 14.90 2.96 8.28
CA SER A 100 16.06 2.36 8.96
C SER A 100 17.23 2.07 8.03
N GLY A 101 16.96 1.96 6.71
CA GLY A 101 17.96 1.65 5.69
C GLY A 101 18.38 0.19 5.68
N PHE A 102 17.47 -0.71 6.05
CA PHE A 102 17.67 -2.16 6.02
C PHE A 102 16.66 -2.83 5.08
N ALA A 103 16.97 -4.04 4.69
CA ALA A 103 16.01 -5.02 4.25
C ALA A 103 15.95 -6.12 5.31
N THR A 104 14.79 -6.37 5.88
CA THR A 104 14.56 -7.42 6.88
C THR A 104 13.87 -8.62 6.27
N VAL A 105 14.15 -9.80 6.80
CA VAL A 105 13.65 -11.07 6.27
C VAL A 105 12.90 -11.82 7.35
N TYR A 106 11.69 -12.26 7.01
CA TYR A 106 10.83 -12.93 7.98
C TYR A 106 10.21 -14.21 7.45
N SER A 107 10.06 -15.20 8.32
CA SER A 107 9.31 -16.43 8.08
C SER A 107 8.19 -16.63 9.10
N GLY A 108 7.24 -17.50 8.79
CA GLY A 108 6.13 -17.86 9.68
C GLY A 108 4.84 -17.06 9.45
N GLY A 109 4.04 -16.89 10.51
CA GLY A 109 2.74 -16.22 10.45
C GLY A 109 1.64 -16.98 9.70
N ILE A 110 1.88 -18.26 9.34
CA ILE A 110 0.96 -19.13 8.59
C ILE A 110 -0.04 -19.74 9.57
N LYS A 111 -1.34 -19.60 9.28
CA LYS A 111 -2.43 -20.16 10.12
C LYS A 111 -2.25 -19.89 11.62
N GLY A 112 -1.68 -18.74 11.95
CA GLY A 112 -1.48 -18.33 13.34
C GLY A 112 -0.14 -18.71 13.96
N SER A 113 0.77 -19.38 13.24
CA SER A 113 2.12 -19.70 13.73
C SER A 113 2.92 -18.47 14.18
N ALA A 114 4.01 -18.70 14.92
CA ALA A 114 4.96 -17.67 15.26
C ALA A 114 5.60 -17.05 14.01
N VAL A 115 6.16 -15.86 14.16
CA VAL A 115 6.96 -15.17 13.15
C VAL A 115 8.39 -15.08 13.65
N SER A 116 9.35 -15.33 12.77
CA SER A 116 10.78 -15.23 13.03
C SER A 116 11.41 -14.13 12.19
N LEU A 117 12.36 -13.39 12.75
CA LEU A 117 13.31 -12.57 12.00
C LEU A 117 14.48 -13.46 11.61
N ASP A 118 14.68 -13.63 10.30
CA ASP A 118 15.71 -14.52 9.77
C ASP A 118 17.00 -13.76 9.42
N LEU A 119 16.88 -12.56 8.85
CA LEU A 119 18.01 -11.70 8.47
C LEU A 119 17.67 -10.21 8.65
N THR A 120 18.72 -9.41 8.86
CA THR A 120 18.70 -7.95 8.78
C THR A 120 19.87 -7.51 7.92
N VAL A 121 19.60 -7.02 6.71
CA VAL A 121 20.64 -6.74 5.70
C VAL A 121 20.69 -5.24 5.42
N PRO A 122 21.84 -4.56 5.65
CA PRO A 122 22.00 -3.14 5.34
C PRO A 122 21.83 -2.85 3.84
N VAL A 123 21.17 -1.74 3.53
CA VAL A 123 21.06 -1.15 2.19
C VAL A 123 21.92 0.12 2.17
N PRO A 124 23.11 0.13 1.56
CA PRO A 124 24.08 1.23 1.65
C PRO A 124 23.53 2.60 1.18
N GLY A 125 22.69 2.62 0.17
CA GLY A 125 22.02 3.84 -0.28
C GLY A 125 21.02 4.40 0.71
N GLY A 126 20.61 3.60 1.69
CA GLY A 126 19.53 3.94 2.61
C GLY A 126 18.18 4.05 1.89
N ASN A 127 17.14 4.33 2.64
CA ASN A 127 15.78 4.56 2.12
C ASN A 127 15.32 3.56 1.04
N PRO A 128 15.40 2.22 1.28
CA PRO A 128 14.93 1.22 0.32
C PRO A 128 13.42 1.33 0.07
N THR A 129 13.03 1.19 -1.19
CA THR A 129 11.65 1.36 -1.66
C THR A 129 11.11 0.07 -2.29
N GLY A 130 11.00 0.01 -3.62
CA GLY A 130 10.60 -1.19 -4.34
C GLY A 130 11.67 -2.29 -4.25
N GLN A 131 11.23 -3.54 -4.17
CA GLN A 131 12.11 -4.70 -4.06
C GLN A 131 11.58 -5.85 -4.90
N VAL A 132 12.47 -6.64 -5.50
CA VAL A 132 12.13 -7.81 -6.30
C VAL A 132 13.04 -9.00 -6.01
N PHE A 133 12.47 -10.21 -6.11
CA PHE A 133 13.21 -11.45 -6.24
C PHE A 133 13.65 -11.64 -7.70
N ASN A 134 14.88 -12.06 -7.91
CA ASN A 134 15.41 -12.38 -9.24
C ASN A 134 15.44 -13.91 -9.46
N PRO A 135 14.56 -14.46 -10.30
CA PRO A 135 14.56 -15.89 -10.62
C PRO A 135 15.56 -16.28 -11.74
N SER A 136 16.33 -15.31 -12.27
CA SER A 136 17.19 -15.51 -13.44
C SER A 136 18.67 -15.61 -13.06
N SER A 137 19.49 -16.03 -14.00
CA SER A 137 20.95 -16.00 -13.91
C SER A 137 21.57 -14.64 -14.32
N ALA A 138 20.75 -13.62 -14.51
CA ALA A 138 21.19 -12.26 -14.84
C ALA A 138 21.45 -11.42 -13.56
N PHE A 139 21.85 -10.18 -13.76
CA PHE A 139 22.07 -9.19 -12.69
C PHE A 139 23.24 -9.58 -11.77
N PRO A 140 24.47 -9.63 -12.30
CA PRO A 140 25.66 -10.00 -11.52
C PRO A 140 25.96 -8.94 -10.47
N VAL A 141 26.13 -9.37 -9.21
CA VAL A 141 26.47 -8.48 -8.08
C VAL A 141 27.95 -8.12 -8.14
N GLY A 142 28.24 -6.81 -8.08
CA GLY A 142 29.61 -6.29 -8.17
C GLY A 142 30.13 -6.21 -9.61
N GLY A 143 29.27 -6.35 -10.61
CA GLY A 143 29.63 -6.20 -12.03
C GLY A 143 29.92 -7.50 -12.76
N PRO A 144 30.53 -7.41 -13.97
CA PRO A 144 30.81 -8.57 -14.84
C PRO A 144 31.60 -9.65 -14.12
N GLY A 145 31.11 -10.89 -14.19
CA GLY A 145 31.72 -12.06 -13.52
C GLY A 145 31.25 -12.29 -12.09
N GLY A 146 30.44 -11.36 -11.54
CA GLY A 146 29.78 -11.56 -10.25
C GLY A 146 28.70 -12.64 -10.29
N THR A 147 28.34 -13.19 -9.14
CA THR A 147 27.20 -14.12 -9.03
C THR A 147 25.88 -13.36 -9.21
N PRO A 148 24.85 -14.00 -9.79
CA PRO A 148 23.55 -13.37 -9.95
C PRO A 148 22.96 -12.88 -8.62
N ALA A 149 22.33 -11.72 -8.64
CA ALA A 149 21.53 -11.23 -7.52
C ALA A 149 20.41 -12.21 -7.19
N ILE A 150 20.09 -12.36 -5.91
CA ILE A 150 18.91 -13.06 -5.43
C ILE A 150 17.78 -12.05 -5.23
N PHE A 151 18.11 -10.91 -4.60
CA PHE A 151 17.19 -9.79 -4.40
C PHE A 151 17.79 -8.49 -4.92
N ILE A 152 16.93 -7.64 -5.46
CA ILE A 152 17.31 -6.31 -5.97
C ILE A 152 16.36 -5.29 -5.33
N VAL A 153 16.91 -4.16 -4.88
CA VAL A 153 16.16 -3.07 -4.25
C VAL A 153 16.45 -1.75 -4.96
N ALA A 154 15.43 -0.91 -5.03
CA ALA A 154 15.58 0.49 -5.42
C ALA A 154 15.62 1.38 -4.17
N THR A 155 16.23 2.56 -4.28
CA THR A 155 16.25 3.55 -3.20
C THR A 155 15.73 4.89 -3.69
N ASP A 156 15.29 5.73 -2.77
CA ASP A 156 14.91 7.11 -3.06
C ASP A 156 15.74 8.12 -2.26
N SER A 157 15.52 9.40 -2.55
CA SER A 157 16.23 10.51 -1.91
C SER A 157 15.49 11.13 -0.72
N ILE A 158 14.41 10.51 -0.25
CA ILE A 158 13.56 11.06 0.81
C ILE A 158 13.99 10.47 2.15
N GLY A 159 14.16 11.35 3.15
CA GLY A 159 14.52 10.95 4.51
C GLY A 159 15.91 11.43 4.94
N ALA A 160 16.39 10.90 6.06
CA ALA A 160 17.61 11.36 6.70
C ALA A 160 18.91 11.13 5.88
N ARG A 161 18.88 10.21 4.93
CA ARG A 161 20.08 9.82 4.16
C ARG A 161 20.18 10.43 2.76
N GLN A 162 19.17 11.10 2.25
CA GLN A 162 19.14 11.85 0.99
C GLN A 162 20.02 11.28 -0.14
N SER A 163 20.09 9.97 -0.29
CA SER A 163 20.82 9.35 -1.39
C SER A 163 19.95 9.44 -2.65
N PRO A 164 20.50 9.94 -3.77
CA PRO A 164 19.77 9.90 -5.03
C PRO A 164 19.45 8.46 -5.41
N GLY A 165 18.39 8.25 -6.20
CA GLY A 165 17.89 6.93 -6.56
C GLY A 165 18.98 5.99 -7.07
N GLN A 166 19.12 4.86 -6.41
CA GLN A 166 20.10 3.80 -6.72
C GLN A 166 19.38 2.49 -6.96
N ILE A 167 20.04 1.57 -7.61
CA ILE A 167 19.67 0.16 -7.67
C ILE A 167 20.77 -0.62 -6.98
N GLU A 168 20.40 -1.44 -6.04
CA GLU A 168 21.31 -2.25 -5.24
C GLU A 168 20.88 -3.71 -5.28
N ALA A 169 21.86 -4.63 -5.23
CA ALA A 169 21.65 -6.04 -5.38
C ALA A 169 22.30 -6.84 -4.27
N TRP A 170 21.71 -7.99 -3.94
CA TRP A 170 22.19 -8.90 -2.90
C TRP A 170 22.18 -10.35 -3.37
N ASN A 171 23.23 -11.11 -3.00
CA ASN A 171 23.40 -12.52 -3.36
C ASN A 171 23.92 -13.39 -2.21
N GLY A 172 23.67 -13.02 -0.96
CA GLY A 172 24.12 -13.76 0.23
C GLY A 172 25.19 -13.06 1.06
N GLY A 173 25.65 -11.87 0.65
CA GLY A 173 26.64 -11.08 1.41
C GLY A 173 26.07 -10.39 2.66
N ALA A 174 26.96 -9.77 3.43
CA ALA A 174 26.60 -9.05 4.66
C ALA A 174 25.80 -7.76 4.41
N SER A 175 25.78 -7.25 3.18
CA SER A 175 25.11 -6.00 2.78
C SER A 175 24.69 -6.10 1.31
N PHE A 176 23.72 -5.28 0.90
CA PHE A 176 23.51 -5.00 -0.53
C PHE A 176 24.73 -4.31 -1.12
N VAL A 177 24.89 -4.43 -2.45
CA VAL A 177 25.95 -3.80 -3.25
C VAL A 177 25.29 -2.81 -4.19
N VAL A 178 25.83 -1.59 -4.27
CA VAL A 178 25.35 -0.56 -5.19
C VAL A 178 25.76 -0.93 -6.61
N GLU A 179 24.81 -1.24 -7.47
CA GLU A 179 25.05 -1.62 -8.86
C GLU A 179 25.00 -0.44 -9.81
N THR A 180 24.06 0.50 -9.57
CA THR A 180 23.95 1.71 -10.36
C THR A 180 23.48 2.88 -9.50
N SER A 181 24.10 4.03 -9.68
CA SER A 181 23.84 5.25 -8.91
C SER A 181 24.08 6.50 -9.78
N PRO A 182 23.71 7.71 -9.34
CA PRO A 182 24.06 8.96 -10.05
C PRO A 182 25.57 9.19 -10.21
N LYS A 183 26.38 8.66 -9.29
CA LYS A 183 27.84 8.72 -9.37
C LYS A 183 28.41 7.63 -10.30
N GLY A 184 27.65 6.62 -10.60
CA GLY A 184 28.04 5.44 -11.33
C GLY A 184 28.10 4.21 -10.42
N GLY A 185 28.42 3.08 -11.00
CA GLY A 185 28.57 1.76 -10.38
C GLY A 185 28.91 0.73 -11.45
N PRO A 186 29.00 -0.56 -11.14
CA PRO A 186 29.25 -1.60 -12.15
C PRO A 186 28.25 -1.58 -13.31
N GLY A 187 26.99 -1.25 -13.06
CA GLY A 187 25.93 -1.04 -14.05
C GLY A 187 25.84 0.39 -14.60
N GLY A 188 26.78 1.28 -14.28
CA GLY A 188 26.80 2.65 -14.79
C GLY A 188 25.96 3.64 -13.96
N LYS A 189 25.40 4.66 -14.64
CA LYS A 189 24.68 5.76 -13.98
C LYS A 189 23.16 5.60 -14.05
N THR A 190 22.48 5.99 -12.98
CA THR A 190 21.03 6.19 -13.00
C THR A 190 20.65 7.50 -13.74
N PRO A 191 19.36 7.68 -14.13
CA PRO A 191 18.91 8.97 -14.64
C PRO A 191 19.20 10.10 -13.67
N ALA A 192 19.52 11.28 -14.19
CA ALA A 192 19.77 12.46 -13.35
C ALA A 192 18.55 12.77 -12.47
N GLY A 193 18.77 13.00 -11.19
CA GLY A 193 17.73 13.31 -10.21
C GLY A 193 16.75 12.16 -9.93
N ALA A 194 17.02 10.93 -10.37
CA ALA A 194 16.09 9.80 -10.22
C ALA A 194 15.62 9.63 -8.78
N VAL A 195 14.32 9.36 -8.63
CA VAL A 195 13.67 9.04 -7.36
C VAL A 195 12.86 7.77 -7.60
N PHE A 196 13.45 6.63 -7.27
CA PHE A 196 12.83 5.33 -7.52
C PHE A 196 11.88 4.94 -6.39
N LYS A 197 10.65 4.54 -6.76
CA LYS A 197 9.62 4.14 -5.80
C LYS A 197 9.27 2.66 -5.92
N GLY A 198 8.71 2.24 -7.04
CA GLY A 198 8.41 0.83 -7.30
C GLY A 198 9.47 0.16 -8.17
N LEU A 199 9.56 -1.18 -8.09
CA LEU A 199 10.51 -1.99 -8.84
C LEU A 199 9.82 -3.27 -9.33
N ALA A 200 10.07 -3.65 -10.59
CA ALA A 200 9.62 -4.91 -11.16
C ALA A 200 10.70 -5.55 -12.03
N LEU A 201 10.60 -6.85 -12.20
CA LEU A 201 11.47 -7.64 -13.08
C LEU A 201 10.62 -8.45 -14.03
N ALA A 202 11.02 -8.50 -15.31
CA ALA A 202 10.44 -9.40 -16.28
C ALA A 202 11.49 -9.85 -17.29
N THR A 203 11.24 -11.01 -17.92
CA THR A 203 12.04 -11.48 -19.05
C THR A 203 11.35 -11.05 -20.34
N THR A 204 12.03 -10.19 -21.12
CA THR A 204 11.54 -9.74 -22.42
C THR A 204 12.05 -10.67 -23.54
N PRO A 205 11.29 -10.87 -24.62
CA PRO A 205 11.67 -11.76 -25.69
C PRO A 205 12.97 -11.35 -26.41
N LYS A 206 13.28 -10.04 -26.45
CA LYS A 206 14.45 -9.51 -27.19
C LYS A 206 15.69 -9.33 -26.33
N ALA A 207 15.51 -8.80 -25.11
CA ALA A 207 16.63 -8.38 -24.26
C ALA A 207 16.88 -9.34 -23.10
N GLY A 208 16.02 -10.34 -22.90
CA GLY A 208 16.08 -11.22 -21.74
C GLY A 208 15.60 -10.55 -20.46
N PRO A 209 16.16 -10.87 -19.28
CA PRO A 209 15.76 -10.25 -18.02
C PRO A 209 16.06 -8.74 -18.01
N GLU A 210 15.04 -7.95 -17.71
CA GLU A 210 15.09 -6.50 -17.56
C GLU A 210 14.44 -6.08 -16.25
N LEU A 211 14.98 -5.01 -15.64
CA LEU A 211 14.51 -4.41 -14.42
C LEU A 211 13.82 -3.08 -14.74
N PHE A 212 12.64 -2.87 -14.18
CA PHE A 212 11.81 -1.68 -14.38
C PHE A 212 11.69 -0.93 -13.07
N ALA A 213 12.07 0.36 -13.05
CA ALA A 213 12.00 1.23 -11.87
C ALA A 213 11.08 2.42 -12.12
N ALA A 214 10.09 2.61 -11.28
CA ALA A 214 9.20 3.77 -11.30
C ALA A 214 9.95 5.00 -10.83
N ASP A 215 10.32 5.91 -11.75
CA ASP A 215 11.06 7.13 -11.47
C ASP A 215 10.10 8.31 -11.37
N VAL A 216 9.76 8.67 -10.13
CA VAL A 216 8.83 9.76 -9.84
C VAL A 216 9.38 11.10 -10.31
N HIS A 217 10.68 11.35 -10.15
CA HIS A 217 11.28 12.63 -10.55
C HIS A 217 11.17 12.88 -12.05
N ASN A 218 11.54 11.91 -12.85
CA ASN A 218 11.59 12.02 -14.31
C ASN A 218 10.26 11.65 -14.99
N ALA A 219 9.22 11.28 -14.21
CA ALA A 219 7.89 10.85 -14.68
C ALA A 219 7.96 9.75 -15.76
N LYS A 220 8.80 8.72 -15.53
CA LYS A 220 8.99 7.60 -16.45
C LYS A 220 9.28 6.30 -15.71
N VAL A 221 9.09 5.17 -16.37
CA VAL A 221 9.69 3.90 -15.96
C VAL A 221 11.11 3.85 -16.55
N ALA A 222 12.12 3.78 -15.68
CA ALA A 222 13.50 3.54 -16.09
C ALA A 222 13.70 2.04 -16.29
N VAL A 223 14.34 1.67 -17.40
CA VAL A 223 14.60 0.26 -17.76
C VAL A 223 16.09 -0.02 -17.66
N PHE A 224 16.46 -1.09 -16.97
CA PHE A 224 17.83 -1.56 -16.84
C PHE A 224 17.94 -2.96 -17.45
N ASN A 225 19.00 -3.18 -18.22
CA ASN A 225 19.27 -4.47 -18.82
C ASN A 225 19.79 -5.49 -17.79
N ARG A 226 20.04 -6.71 -18.25
CA ARG A 226 20.52 -7.86 -17.46
C ARG A 226 21.83 -7.64 -16.69
N THR A 227 22.55 -6.52 -16.92
CA THR A 227 23.79 -6.12 -16.25
C THR A 227 23.66 -4.76 -15.57
N PHE A 228 22.45 -4.35 -15.21
CA PHE A 228 22.08 -3.09 -14.54
C PHE A 228 22.34 -1.82 -15.36
N HIS A 229 22.73 -1.89 -16.63
CA HIS A 229 22.89 -0.67 -17.43
C HIS A 229 21.54 -0.10 -17.85
N LEU A 230 21.42 1.22 -17.70
CA LEU A 230 20.25 1.95 -18.14
C LEU A 230 20.06 1.85 -19.66
N VAL A 231 18.86 1.45 -20.07
CA VAL A 231 18.47 1.33 -21.48
C VAL A 231 17.66 2.56 -21.90
N LYS A 232 17.91 3.06 -23.11
CA LYS A 232 17.12 4.14 -23.71
C LYS A 232 15.82 3.54 -24.27
N THR A 233 14.68 3.90 -23.71
CA THR A 233 13.35 3.39 -24.06
C THR A 233 12.38 4.55 -24.36
N PRO A 234 12.55 5.30 -25.47
CA PRO A 234 11.83 6.55 -25.69
C PRO A 234 10.32 6.39 -25.89
N ALA A 235 9.84 5.21 -26.27
CA ALA A 235 8.43 4.94 -26.56
C ALA A 235 7.76 3.95 -25.59
N GLU A 236 8.53 3.32 -24.70
CA GLU A 236 8.01 2.31 -23.77
C GLU A 236 7.39 2.93 -22.53
N PHE A 237 6.43 2.24 -21.94
CA PHE A 237 5.72 2.66 -20.74
C PHE A 237 5.11 4.08 -20.84
N ARG A 238 4.60 4.43 -22.02
CA ARG A 238 3.95 5.72 -22.27
C ARG A 238 2.45 5.55 -22.51
N ASP A 239 1.67 6.31 -21.75
CA ASP A 239 0.27 6.58 -22.06
C ASP A 239 0.05 8.10 -22.16
N ARG A 240 -0.44 8.55 -23.32
CA ARG A 240 -0.75 9.98 -23.55
C ARG A 240 -1.97 10.46 -22.77
N LYS A 241 -2.73 9.55 -22.17
CA LYS A 241 -3.89 9.88 -21.32
C LYS A 241 -3.47 10.23 -19.88
N ILE A 242 -2.25 9.89 -19.49
CA ILE A 242 -1.72 10.31 -18.18
C ILE A 242 -1.39 11.81 -18.25
N PRO A 243 -2.06 12.66 -17.45
CA PRO A 243 -1.85 14.11 -17.48
C PRO A 243 -0.45 14.50 -17.00
N ALA A 244 0.04 15.65 -17.45
CA ALA A 244 1.25 16.25 -16.90
C ALA A 244 1.12 16.44 -15.38
N GLY A 245 2.22 16.23 -14.66
CA GLY A 245 2.26 16.30 -13.19
C GLY A 245 1.89 14.98 -12.50
N TYR A 246 1.62 13.91 -13.26
CA TYR A 246 1.57 12.56 -12.75
C TYR A 246 2.82 11.79 -13.17
N ALA A 247 3.27 10.88 -12.30
CA ALA A 247 4.43 10.05 -12.54
C ALA A 247 4.15 8.59 -12.17
N PRO A 248 4.85 7.62 -12.79
CA PRO A 248 4.88 6.24 -12.29
C PRO A 248 5.26 6.22 -10.81
N PHE A 249 4.44 5.57 -9.99
CA PHE A 249 4.65 5.50 -8.55
C PHE A 249 4.99 4.07 -8.10
N ASN A 250 4.34 3.07 -8.68
CA ASN A 250 4.77 1.68 -8.59
C ASN A 250 4.76 1.02 -9.97
N VAL A 251 5.56 -0.01 -10.10
CA VAL A 251 5.59 -0.92 -11.24
C VAL A 251 5.66 -2.35 -10.72
N GLN A 252 4.83 -3.25 -11.26
CA GLN A 252 4.80 -4.64 -10.80
C GLN A 252 4.45 -5.61 -11.94
N ASN A 253 5.17 -6.74 -11.99
CA ASN A 253 4.87 -7.83 -12.90
C ASN A 253 3.81 -8.73 -12.26
N LEU A 254 2.60 -8.72 -12.82
CA LEU A 254 1.51 -9.58 -12.38
C LEU A 254 1.09 -10.49 -13.54
N ASN A 255 1.37 -11.77 -13.41
CA ASN A 255 1.04 -12.79 -14.42
C ASN A 255 1.57 -12.47 -15.83
N GLY A 256 2.81 -11.96 -15.93
CA GLY A 256 3.48 -11.66 -17.21
C GLY A 256 3.00 -10.36 -17.88
N LYS A 257 2.28 -9.51 -17.17
CA LYS A 257 1.92 -8.15 -17.57
C LYS A 257 2.51 -7.15 -16.59
N ILE A 258 2.95 -6.01 -17.09
CA ILE A 258 3.49 -4.94 -16.25
C ILE A 258 2.36 -3.95 -15.94
N TYR A 259 2.03 -3.88 -14.66
CA TYR A 259 1.08 -2.90 -14.13
C TYR A 259 1.88 -1.72 -13.60
N VAL A 260 1.47 -0.51 -13.98
CA VAL A 260 2.07 0.74 -13.53
C VAL A 260 0.99 1.57 -12.85
N THR A 261 1.21 1.95 -11.59
CA THR A 261 0.39 2.95 -10.94
C THR A 261 0.98 4.33 -11.15
N TYR A 262 0.13 5.34 -11.26
CA TYR A 262 0.54 6.73 -11.37
C TYR A 262 -0.07 7.54 -10.23
N ALA A 263 0.74 8.42 -9.65
CA ALA A 263 0.31 9.35 -8.63
C ALA A 263 0.74 10.79 -8.99
N LYS A 264 0.05 11.77 -8.42
CA LYS A 264 0.35 13.19 -8.67
C LYS A 264 1.65 13.57 -7.98
N GLN A 265 2.63 14.09 -8.73
CA GLN A 265 3.90 14.55 -8.18
C GLN A 265 3.70 15.74 -7.23
N ASN A 266 4.51 15.82 -6.18
CA ASN A 266 4.68 17.05 -5.42
C ASN A 266 5.45 18.09 -6.25
N LYS A 267 5.51 19.34 -5.79
CA LYS A 267 6.19 20.43 -6.51
C LYS A 267 7.69 20.17 -6.73
N ALA A 268 8.34 19.50 -5.80
CA ALA A 268 9.76 19.14 -5.88
C ALA A 268 10.03 17.92 -6.76
N LYS A 269 8.99 17.17 -7.18
CA LYS A 269 9.07 15.89 -7.91
C LYS A 269 9.89 14.82 -7.19
N THR A 270 9.91 14.86 -5.89
CA THR A 270 10.60 13.89 -5.03
C THR A 270 9.63 12.89 -4.40
N ASP A 271 8.35 13.25 -4.36
CA ASP A 271 7.29 12.43 -3.78
C ASP A 271 5.94 12.75 -4.45
N VAL A 272 4.87 12.17 -3.94
CA VAL A 272 3.52 12.31 -4.47
C VAL A 272 2.59 13.06 -3.52
N VAL A 273 1.51 13.60 -4.08
CA VAL A 273 0.42 14.24 -3.33
C VAL A 273 -0.74 13.26 -3.24
N THR A 274 -1.26 13.07 -2.04
CA THR A 274 -2.47 12.28 -1.79
C THR A 274 -3.72 13.13 -1.98
N GLY A 275 -4.83 12.50 -2.36
CA GLY A 275 -6.12 13.14 -2.54
C GLY A 275 -7.11 12.21 -3.26
N ALA A 276 -8.41 12.42 -3.02
CA ALA A 276 -9.45 11.64 -3.66
C ALA A 276 -9.36 11.75 -5.20
N SER A 277 -9.51 10.64 -5.89
CA SER A 277 -9.44 10.54 -7.35
C SER A 277 -8.07 10.91 -7.96
N LEU A 278 -7.01 11.01 -7.16
CA LEU A 278 -5.66 11.26 -7.65
C LEU A 278 -4.91 9.94 -7.88
N GLY A 279 -5.05 9.40 -9.08
CA GLY A 279 -4.32 8.20 -9.47
C GLY A 279 -4.80 7.58 -10.76
N PHE A 280 -3.93 6.74 -11.36
CA PHE A 280 -4.23 5.91 -12.53
C PHE A 280 -3.54 4.56 -12.39
N VAL A 281 -4.03 3.58 -13.14
CA VAL A 281 -3.36 2.28 -13.32
C VAL A 281 -3.41 1.90 -14.78
N ASP A 282 -2.24 1.65 -15.37
CA ASP A 282 -2.09 1.14 -16.72
C ASP A 282 -1.53 -0.27 -16.74
N VAL A 283 -1.80 -0.99 -17.81
CA VAL A 283 -1.27 -2.32 -18.07
C VAL A 283 -0.48 -2.30 -19.36
N TYR A 284 0.74 -2.83 -19.30
CA TYR A 284 1.68 -2.93 -20.41
C TYR A 284 2.09 -4.39 -20.65
N THR A 285 2.57 -4.66 -21.85
CA THR A 285 3.35 -5.87 -22.11
C THR A 285 4.69 -5.79 -21.39
N VAL A 286 5.41 -6.90 -21.28
CA VAL A 286 6.80 -6.90 -20.75
C VAL A 286 7.76 -6.03 -21.57
N ASN A 287 7.46 -5.74 -22.84
CA ASN A 287 8.22 -4.82 -23.70
C ASN A 287 7.75 -3.36 -23.58
N GLY A 288 6.96 -3.01 -22.58
CA GLY A 288 6.52 -1.63 -22.33
C GLY A 288 5.46 -1.09 -23.30
N GLN A 289 4.84 -1.94 -24.13
CA GLN A 289 3.74 -1.53 -25.00
C GLN A 289 2.44 -1.44 -24.21
N LEU A 290 1.72 -0.33 -24.32
CA LEU A 290 0.45 -0.13 -23.62
C LEU A 290 -0.61 -1.14 -24.13
N ILE A 291 -1.10 -1.98 -23.21
CA ILE A 291 -2.23 -2.87 -23.45
C ILE A 291 -3.54 -2.12 -23.16
N ARG A 292 -3.57 -1.40 -22.03
CA ARG A 292 -4.79 -0.72 -21.58
C ARG A 292 -4.50 0.40 -20.58
N HIS A 293 -5.16 1.54 -20.76
CA HIS A 293 -5.43 2.49 -19.69
C HIS A 293 -6.55 1.89 -18.83
N LEU A 294 -6.18 1.24 -17.71
CA LEU A 294 -7.08 0.32 -17.01
C LEU A 294 -8.00 1.03 -16.03
N ILE A 295 -7.45 1.89 -15.19
CA ILE A 295 -8.19 2.61 -14.15
C ILE A 295 -7.78 4.07 -14.17
N ALA A 296 -8.77 4.98 -14.17
CA ALA A 296 -8.56 6.41 -14.07
C ALA A 296 -9.40 6.98 -12.92
N HIS A 297 -8.77 7.74 -12.05
CA HIS A 297 -9.46 8.47 -10.97
C HIS A 297 -10.30 7.57 -10.04
N GLY A 298 -11.58 7.92 -9.82
CA GLY A 298 -12.52 7.13 -8.99
C GLY A 298 -12.02 6.91 -7.57
N PRO A 299 -11.94 5.66 -7.08
CA PRO A 299 -11.53 5.36 -5.71
C PRO A 299 -10.01 5.39 -5.49
N LEU A 300 -9.21 5.81 -6.50
CA LEU A 300 -7.74 5.89 -6.37
C LEU A 300 -7.32 7.13 -5.57
N ASN A 301 -6.28 6.96 -4.75
CA ASN A 301 -5.70 8.02 -3.91
C ASN A 301 -4.21 7.71 -3.69
N ALA A 302 -3.36 8.16 -4.61
CA ALA A 302 -1.94 7.80 -4.68
C ALA A 302 -1.75 6.26 -4.59
N PRO A 303 -2.20 5.50 -5.61
CA PRO A 303 -2.14 4.03 -5.58
C PRO A 303 -0.68 3.55 -5.67
N TRP A 304 -0.28 2.61 -4.78
CA TRP A 304 1.03 1.97 -4.82
C TRP A 304 0.94 0.45 -4.80
N GLY A 305 0.35 -0.16 -3.79
CA GLY A 305 0.27 -1.61 -3.66
C GLY A 305 -0.56 -2.25 -4.77
N LEU A 306 -0.05 -3.31 -5.37
CA LEU A 306 -0.72 -4.08 -6.42
C LEU A 306 -0.60 -5.58 -6.13
N ALA A 307 -1.69 -6.32 -6.27
CA ALA A 307 -1.68 -7.78 -6.23
C ALA A 307 -2.86 -8.35 -7.02
N ILE A 308 -2.70 -9.54 -7.59
CA ILE A 308 -3.87 -10.35 -7.99
C ILE A 308 -4.30 -11.15 -6.76
N ALA A 309 -5.52 -11.01 -6.34
CA ALA A 309 -6.07 -11.70 -5.19
C ALA A 309 -5.94 -13.23 -5.34
N PRO A 310 -5.51 -13.97 -4.31
CA PRO A 310 -5.38 -15.42 -4.41
C PRO A 310 -6.75 -16.07 -4.63
N LYS A 311 -6.75 -17.23 -5.27
CA LYS A 311 -7.99 -18.04 -5.42
C LYS A 311 -8.61 -18.27 -4.05
N GLY A 312 -9.93 -18.07 -3.92
CA GLY A 312 -10.63 -18.23 -2.64
C GLY A 312 -10.51 -17.00 -1.71
N PHE A 313 -10.01 -15.85 -2.19
CA PHE A 313 -9.95 -14.62 -1.41
C PHE A 313 -11.33 -13.93 -1.35
N GLY A 314 -12.26 -14.57 -0.69
CA GLY A 314 -13.65 -14.12 -0.59
C GLY A 314 -14.28 -13.85 -1.97
N PRO A 315 -15.02 -12.76 -2.15
CA PRO A 315 -15.65 -12.41 -3.42
C PRO A 315 -14.68 -11.90 -4.48
N PHE A 316 -13.40 -11.67 -4.15
CA PHE A 316 -12.42 -11.01 -5.01
C PHE A 316 -11.32 -11.94 -5.56
N GLY A 317 -11.48 -13.26 -5.40
CA GLY A 317 -10.48 -14.22 -5.91
C GLY A 317 -10.20 -14.05 -7.40
N GLY A 318 -8.93 -13.76 -7.77
CA GLY A 318 -8.51 -13.47 -9.14
C GLY A 318 -8.61 -12.01 -9.58
N ASP A 319 -9.20 -11.13 -8.77
CA ASP A 319 -9.31 -9.71 -9.08
C ASP A 319 -8.01 -8.94 -8.77
N LEU A 320 -7.87 -7.78 -9.41
CA LEU A 320 -6.78 -6.85 -9.14
C LEU A 320 -7.08 -6.07 -7.87
N LEU A 321 -6.21 -6.19 -6.88
CA LEU A 321 -6.23 -5.39 -5.65
C LEU A 321 -5.27 -4.21 -5.81
N VAL A 322 -5.77 -3.01 -5.53
CA VAL A 322 -5.02 -1.76 -5.59
C VAL A 322 -5.06 -1.09 -4.22
N GLY A 323 -3.89 -0.95 -3.58
CA GLY A 323 -3.70 -0.28 -2.31
C GLY A 323 -3.39 1.20 -2.49
N ASN A 324 -4.13 2.04 -1.81
CA ASN A 324 -3.97 3.49 -1.79
C ASN A 324 -3.11 3.95 -0.61
N LEU A 325 -2.04 4.68 -0.88
CA LEU A 325 -1.25 5.34 0.17
C LEU A 325 -2.09 6.38 0.93
N GLY A 326 -2.91 7.16 0.21
CA GLY A 326 -3.53 8.35 0.77
C GLY A 326 -4.61 8.09 1.81
N ASN A 327 -5.40 7.03 1.66
CA ASN A 327 -6.47 6.67 2.62
C ASN A 327 -6.31 5.27 3.21
N GLY A 328 -5.29 4.52 2.80
CA GLY A 328 -5.03 3.17 3.30
C GLY A 328 -6.04 2.12 2.85
N TRP A 329 -6.90 2.42 1.88
CA TRP A 329 -7.89 1.47 1.38
C TRP A 329 -7.29 0.53 0.35
N ILE A 330 -7.79 -0.70 0.34
CA ILE A 330 -7.49 -1.69 -0.69
C ILE A 330 -8.77 -1.88 -1.49
N ASN A 331 -8.70 -1.54 -2.77
CA ASN A 331 -9.82 -1.56 -3.69
C ASN A 331 -9.66 -2.71 -4.68
N ALA A 332 -10.73 -3.47 -4.91
CA ALA A 332 -10.78 -4.54 -5.89
C ALA A 332 -11.31 -4.04 -7.23
N PHE A 333 -10.67 -4.47 -8.31
CA PHE A 333 -11.04 -4.15 -9.70
C PHE A 333 -10.96 -5.40 -10.56
N SER A 334 -11.80 -5.46 -11.59
CA SER A 334 -11.65 -6.47 -12.64
C SER A 334 -10.33 -6.24 -13.40
N PRO A 335 -9.41 -7.20 -13.44
CA PRO A 335 -8.14 -7.02 -14.16
C PRO A 335 -8.32 -6.94 -15.68
N ALA A 336 -9.45 -7.40 -16.19
CA ALA A 336 -9.78 -7.34 -17.63
C ALA A 336 -10.34 -5.99 -18.06
N THR A 337 -11.14 -5.34 -17.22
CA THR A 337 -11.92 -4.14 -17.63
C THR A 337 -11.60 -2.89 -16.82
N GLY A 338 -10.97 -3.01 -15.64
CA GLY A 338 -10.79 -1.92 -14.70
C GLY A 338 -12.06 -1.54 -13.91
N LYS A 339 -13.14 -2.33 -14.07
CA LYS A 339 -14.39 -2.08 -13.32
C LYS A 339 -14.14 -2.18 -11.84
N PHE A 340 -14.53 -1.16 -11.08
CA PHE A 340 -14.48 -1.15 -9.62
C PHE A 340 -15.50 -2.15 -9.06
N LEU A 341 -15.03 -3.02 -8.14
CA LEU A 341 -15.82 -4.08 -7.52
C LEU A 341 -16.13 -3.78 -6.04
N GLY A 342 -15.40 -2.86 -5.44
CA GLY A 342 -15.57 -2.43 -4.05
C GLY A 342 -14.27 -2.43 -3.25
N PRO A 343 -14.25 -1.77 -2.08
CA PRO A 343 -13.13 -1.86 -1.15
C PRO A 343 -13.20 -3.16 -0.35
N LEU A 344 -12.06 -3.68 0.11
CA LEU A 344 -12.02 -4.70 1.15
C LEU A 344 -12.62 -4.12 2.44
N ARG A 345 -13.48 -4.89 3.13
CA ARG A 345 -14.19 -4.42 4.31
C ARG A 345 -13.83 -5.21 5.57
N THR A 346 -13.91 -4.57 6.70
CA THR A 346 -13.86 -5.23 8.02
C THR A 346 -15.10 -6.08 8.24
N THR A 347 -15.09 -6.89 9.30
CA THR A 347 -16.27 -7.65 9.73
C THR A 347 -17.45 -6.78 10.16
N SER A 348 -17.21 -5.51 10.51
CA SER A 348 -18.23 -4.50 10.78
C SER A 348 -18.74 -3.77 9.53
N GLY A 349 -18.26 -4.15 8.34
CA GLY A 349 -18.73 -3.58 7.06
C GLY A 349 -18.05 -2.28 6.62
N HIS A 350 -17.14 -1.70 7.41
CA HIS A 350 -16.39 -0.51 7.02
C HIS A 350 -15.23 -0.86 6.10
N PRO A 351 -14.81 0.02 5.17
CA PRO A 351 -13.59 -0.20 4.42
C PRO A 351 -12.39 -0.40 5.35
N ILE A 352 -11.54 -1.38 5.05
CA ILE A 352 -10.26 -1.53 5.74
C ILE A 352 -9.38 -0.34 5.38
N ALA A 353 -8.87 0.36 6.41
CA ALA A 353 -7.98 1.51 6.27
C ALA A 353 -6.68 1.25 7.03
N ILE A 354 -5.60 1.01 6.30
CA ILE A 354 -4.26 0.76 6.83
C ILE A 354 -3.45 2.05 6.67
N SER A 355 -3.20 2.75 7.76
CA SER A 355 -2.46 4.02 7.73
C SER A 355 -1.05 3.84 7.14
N GLY A 356 -0.73 4.63 6.10
CA GLY A 356 0.55 4.56 5.41
C GLY A 356 0.75 3.26 4.62
N LEU A 357 -0.32 2.70 4.04
CA LEU A 357 -0.28 1.48 3.24
C LEU A 357 0.68 1.61 2.05
N TRP A 358 1.59 0.65 1.92
CA TRP A 358 2.55 0.53 0.83
C TRP A 358 2.34 -0.76 0.03
N GLY A 359 3.12 -1.79 0.30
CA GLY A 359 3.16 -3.03 -0.48
C GLY A 359 1.96 -3.93 -0.29
N LEU A 360 1.61 -4.64 -1.37
CA LEU A 360 0.69 -5.77 -1.36
C LEU A 360 1.36 -6.95 -2.06
N MET A 361 1.25 -8.14 -1.46
CA MET A 361 1.77 -9.38 -2.03
C MET A 361 0.92 -10.56 -1.56
N VAL A 362 0.75 -11.56 -2.38
CA VAL A 362 0.18 -12.85 -1.92
C VAL A 362 1.23 -13.56 -1.07
N GLY A 363 0.84 -14.05 0.10
CA GLY A 363 1.72 -14.87 0.93
C GLY A 363 2.12 -16.19 0.25
N ASN A 364 3.07 -16.90 0.84
CA ASN A 364 3.57 -18.16 0.30
C ASN A 364 3.67 -19.24 1.38
N SER A 365 4.34 -20.35 1.09
CA SER A 365 4.53 -21.47 2.03
C SER A 365 5.47 -21.14 3.20
N MET A 366 6.23 -20.05 3.11
CA MET A 366 7.18 -19.63 4.15
C MET A 366 6.69 -18.46 4.98
N PHE A 367 5.79 -17.60 4.43
CA PHE A 367 5.28 -16.44 5.14
C PHE A 367 3.80 -16.13 4.81
N GLY A 368 3.00 -15.95 5.86
CA GLY A 368 1.60 -15.50 5.79
C GLY A 368 0.61 -16.50 5.22
N GLY A 369 1.06 -17.44 4.39
CA GLY A 369 0.24 -18.47 3.71
C GLY A 369 -0.29 -18.03 2.35
N ALA A 370 -0.34 -18.96 1.39
CA ALA A 370 -0.67 -18.71 -0.03
C ALA A 370 -2.11 -18.22 -0.31
N SER A 371 -2.99 -18.25 0.68
CA SER A 371 -4.36 -17.72 0.57
C SER A 371 -4.54 -16.35 1.21
N SER A 372 -3.48 -15.76 1.76
CA SER A 372 -3.50 -14.48 2.45
C SER A 372 -2.98 -13.35 1.54
N LEU A 373 -3.48 -12.16 1.75
CA LEU A 373 -2.88 -10.93 1.22
C LEU A 373 -1.97 -10.34 2.30
N VAL A 374 -0.67 -10.30 2.04
CA VAL A 374 0.32 -9.62 2.87
C VAL A 374 0.33 -8.14 2.52
N PHE A 375 0.44 -7.28 3.52
CA PHE A 375 0.62 -5.84 3.33
C PHE A 375 1.80 -5.32 4.15
N SER A 376 2.42 -4.25 3.66
CA SER A 376 3.38 -3.43 4.40
C SER A 376 2.85 -2.01 4.55
N ALA A 377 3.24 -1.33 5.63
CA ALA A 377 2.77 0.01 5.92
C ALA A 377 3.74 0.82 6.79
N GLY A 378 3.65 2.15 6.69
CA GLY A 378 4.33 3.14 7.52
C GLY A 378 3.34 3.96 8.36
N PRO A 379 2.69 3.40 9.40
CA PRO A 379 1.73 4.14 10.20
C PRO A 379 2.35 5.30 10.99
N ASN A 380 1.49 6.18 11.55
CA ASN A 380 1.87 7.34 12.34
C ASN A 380 2.80 8.32 11.60
N GLY A 381 2.44 8.66 10.35
CA GLY A 381 3.22 9.58 9.51
C GLY A 381 4.59 9.00 9.18
N TYR A 382 4.63 7.73 8.83
CA TYR A 382 5.82 6.97 8.41
C TYR A 382 6.90 6.78 9.50
N ARG A 383 6.58 7.06 10.77
CA ARG A 383 7.51 6.86 11.89
C ARG A 383 7.58 5.41 12.37
N ASN A 384 6.56 4.62 12.05
CA ASN A 384 6.48 3.22 12.45
C ASN A 384 6.42 2.32 11.22
N GLY A 385 6.65 1.03 11.43
CA GLY A 385 6.50 0.00 10.42
C GLY A 385 5.50 -1.05 10.86
N LEU A 386 4.79 -1.60 9.90
CA LEU A 386 3.81 -2.66 10.11
C LEU A 386 3.80 -3.59 8.90
N VAL A 387 3.89 -4.89 9.14
CA VAL A 387 3.60 -5.94 8.17
C VAL A 387 2.53 -6.84 8.74
N GLY A 388 1.51 -7.14 7.95
CA GLY A 388 0.41 -7.98 8.37
C GLY A 388 -0.22 -8.73 7.21
N VAL A 389 -1.25 -9.49 7.53
CA VAL A 389 -2.04 -10.26 6.55
C VAL A 389 -3.51 -9.93 6.66
N LEU A 390 -4.18 -9.96 5.52
CA LEU A 390 -5.63 -9.96 5.40
C LEU A 390 -6.09 -11.32 4.91
N ASN A 391 -7.10 -11.86 5.57
CA ASN A 391 -7.75 -13.12 5.20
C ASN A 391 -9.27 -12.92 5.15
N PRO A 392 -9.99 -13.61 4.26
CA PRO A 392 -11.45 -13.65 4.34
C PRO A 392 -11.90 -14.04 5.76
N ALA A 393 -12.80 -13.27 6.34
CA ALA A 393 -13.32 -13.57 7.66
C ALA A 393 -14.14 -14.85 7.60
N LYS A 394 -13.93 -15.74 8.58
CA LYS A 394 -14.75 -16.97 8.70
C LYS A 394 -16.20 -16.58 8.93
N ARG A 395 -17.12 -17.16 8.19
CA ARG A 395 -18.56 -17.06 8.48
C ARG A 395 -18.82 -17.80 9.77
N THR A 396 -19.21 -17.09 10.82
CA THR A 396 -19.73 -17.69 12.03
C THR A 396 -21.18 -18.06 11.75
N GLY A 397 -21.47 -19.35 11.57
CA GLY A 397 -22.83 -19.82 11.40
C GLY A 397 -23.11 -20.43 10.03
N GLY A 398 -23.10 -21.75 9.97
CA GLY A 398 -23.45 -22.59 8.84
C GLY A 398 -22.80 -23.97 9.01
N GLY A 399 -23.17 -24.71 10.05
CA GLY A 399 -22.89 -26.12 10.05
C GLY A 399 -23.65 -26.77 8.88
N TRP A 400 -22.97 -27.62 8.16
CA TRP A 400 -23.57 -28.59 7.26
C TRP A 400 -23.77 -29.88 8.06
#